data_5abe13ac8683475f3479e3c5fc38429f
#
_entry.id   5abe13ac8683475f3479e3c5fc38429f
#
_cell.length_a   1.000
_cell.length_b   1.000
_cell.length_c   1.000
_cell.angle_alpha   90.00
_cell.angle_beta   90.00
_cell.angle_gamma   90.00
#
_symmetry.space_group_name_H-M   'P 1'
#
loop_
_entity.id
_entity.type
_entity.pdbx_description
1 polymer ?
#
loop_
_entity_poly.entity_id
_entity_poly.type
_entity_poly.pdbx_seq_one_letter_code
_entity_poly.pdbx_strand_id
1 'polypeptide(L)'
;MKYDFTTLPDRHGRDSIAVDGLGKGFAPDAPQPGFDAIPMWVADMNFVCLPTIQQAVIERVQHPAFGYFDPTPEYYGSIIRWQETRNDVTGLTAEAIGYENGVLGGVISALNCVCSRGDKVLVHSPTYIGFTRCLTDNGYDIVHSPLVQDENGIWRMDYADMEKHLAEEHIHAAILCSPHNPCGRVWERWELEKAMELYKQYNVYVVSDEIWSDIILSGHKHIPTQSISEDARMRTAALYAPSKTFNLAGLIGSYHIVYNPWWRDRIKKESSLCHYNSMNVLSMHALIGAYRPEGYEWADELCETLTGNVDFACDYIAKHFEGVHVTKPEGTYMLFVDCTDWCAAHGKTIQDVEKACWAVGAAVQDGVMFHGPCHLRINLASPRARIEEAFHRMDKYVFNAK
;
A
#
# COMPACT_ATOMS: atom_id res chain seq x y z
N MET A 1 -9.92 16.15 17.65
CA MET A 1 -8.94 16.10 16.54
C MET A 1 -8.59 17.51 16.11
N LYS A 2 -7.33 17.76 15.80
CA LYS A 2 -6.82 19.06 15.32
C LYS A 2 -7.05 19.21 13.81
N TYR A 3 -7.10 18.09 13.09
CA TYR A 3 -7.25 18.06 11.63
C TYR A 3 -8.66 17.64 11.23
N ASP A 4 -9.05 18.04 10.01
CA ASP A 4 -10.39 17.76 9.49
C ASP A 4 -10.40 16.48 8.65
N PHE A 5 -10.99 15.43 9.20
CA PHE A 5 -11.29 14.16 8.53
C PHE A 5 -12.79 13.97 8.29
N THR A 6 -13.57 15.05 8.38
CA THR A 6 -15.03 15.02 8.20
C THR A 6 -15.50 15.68 6.91
N THR A 7 -14.74 16.65 6.40
CA THR A 7 -15.05 17.33 5.14
C THR A 7 -14.62 16.48 3.96
N LEU A 8 -15.53 16.24 3.02
CA LEU A 8 -15.26 15.61 1.73
C LEU A 8 -14.81 16.68 0.73
N PRO A 9 -13.55 16.70 0.27
CA PRO A 9 -13.14 17.62 -0.77
C PRO A 9 -13.80 17.25 -2.11
N ASP A 10 -14.29 18.25 -2.85
CA ASP A 10 -14.76 18.03 -4.22
C ASP A 10 -13.56 17.75 -5.15
N ARG A 11 -13.54 16.54 -5.69
CA ARG A 11 -12.47 16.05 -6.58
C ARG A 11 -12.88 15.98 -8.04
N HIS A 12 -14.13 16.34 -8.40
CA HIS A 12 -14.61 16.35 -9.77
C HIS A 12 -13.89 17.41 -10.60
N GLY A 13 -13.41 17.01 -11.79
CA GLY A 13 -12.65 17.90 -12.67
C GLY A 13 -11.31 18.37 -12.08
N ARG A 14 -10.74 17.58 -11.16
CA ARG A 14 -9.44 17.83 -10.52
C ARG A 14 -8.44 16.71 -10.78
N ASP A 15 -8.52 16.08 -11.94
CA ASP A 15 -7.63 15.01 -12.40
C ASP A 15 -7.64 13.77 -11.47
N SER A 16 -8.76 13.54 -10.78
CA SER A 16 -8.91 12.45 -9.83
C SER A 16 -9.38 11.17 -10.50
N ILE A 17 -8.51 10.19 -10.70
CA ILE A 17 -8.89 8.90 -11.29
C ILE A 17 -10.01 8.20 -10.48
N ALA A 18 -10.02 8.39 -9.16
CA ALA A 18 -11.02 7.76 -8.29
C ALA A 18 -12.45 8.23 -8.57
N VAL A 19 -12.61 9.44 -9.09
CA VAL A 19 -13.89 10.11 -9.36
C VAL A 19 -14.10 10.31 -10.85
N ASP A 20 -13.18 11.01 -11.53
CA ASP A 20 -13.29 11.35 -12.95
C ASP A 20 -13.06 10.16 -13.89
N GLY A 21 -12.48 9.07 -13.36
CA GLY A 21 -12.25 7.81 -14.06
C GLY A 21 -13.47 6.89 -14.12
N LEU A 22 -14.47 7.08 -13.29
CA LEU A 22 -15.64 6.20 -13.22
C LEU A 22 -16.35 6.10 -14.57
N GLY A 23 -16.72 4.88 -14.94
CA GLY A 23 -17.31 4.56 -16.25
C GLY A 23 -16.32 4.57 -17.41
N LYS A 24 -14.99 4.62 -17.16
CA LYS A 24 -13.95 4.66 -18.20
C LYS A 24 -12.89 3.56 -17.98
N GLY A 25 -12.59 2.83 -19.05
CA GLY A 25 -11.50 1.85 -19.04
C GLY A 25 -11.69 0.74 -18.01
N PHE A 26 -10.76 0.61 -17.07
CA PHE A 26 -10.77 -0.41 -16.03
C PHE A 26 -11.43 0.05 -14.71
N ALA A 27 -11.88 1.30 -14.67
CA ALA A 27 -12.53 1.84 -13.47
C ALA A 27 -13.94 1.27 -13.30
N PRO A 28 -14.48 1.31 -12.05
CA PRO A 28 -15.87 0.98 -11.79
C PRO A 28 -16.86 1.71 -12.71
N ASP A 29 -17.95 1.07 -13.06
CA ASP A 29 -19.03 1.70 -13.83
C ASP A 29 -19.62 2.89 -13.05
N ALA A 30 -20.15 3.86 -13.77
CA ALA A 30 -20.89 4.96 -13.16
C ALA A 30 -22.18 4.43 -12.48
N PRO A 31 -22.57 5.02 -11.32
CA PRO A 31 -23.78 4.60 -10.62
C PRO A 31 -25.04 4.85 -11.45
N GLN A 32 -26.10 4.11 -11.12
CA GLN A 32 -27.42 4.34 -11.69
C GLN A 32 -28.00 5.71 -11.29
N PRO A 33 -28.91 6.27 -12.10
CA PRO A 33 -29.59 7.52 -11.74
C PRO A 33 -30.24 7.47 -10.35
N GLY A 34 -29.99 8.49 -9.56
CA GLY A 34 -30.45 8.59 -8.16
C GLY A 34 -29.40 8.24 -7.12
N PHE A 35 -28.23 7.74 -7.53
CA PHE A 35 -27.10 7.52 -6.65
C PHE A 35 -25.90 8.39 -7.07
N ASP A 36 -25.23 8.99 -6.11
CA ASP A 36 -23.91 9.60 -6.30
C ASP A 36 -22.81 8.57 -6.04
N ALA A 37 -21.66 8.77 -6.65
CA ALA A 37 -20.52 7.87 -6.48
C ALA A 37 -19.81 8.08 -5.14
N ILE A 38 -19.46 6.98 -4.49
CA ILE A 38 -18.60 6.91 -3.31
C ILE A 38 -17.37 6.08 -3.71
N PRO A 39 -16.25 6.72 -4.04
CA PRO A 39 -15.06 6.01 -4.53
C PRO A 39 -14.40 5.23 -3.38
N MET A 40 -14.30 3.91 -3.55
CA MET A 40 -13.75 2.96 -2.59
C MET A 40 -12.80 1.94 -3.25
N TRP A 41 -12.29 2.23 -4.47
CA TRP A 41 -11.52 1.29 -5.29
C TRP A 41 -10.02 1.62 -5.39
N VAL A 42 -9.68 2.89 -5.63
CA VAL A 42 -8.28 3.33 -5.69
C VAL A 42 -7.69 3.44 -4.28
N ALA A 43 -6.41 3.12 -4.13
CA ALA A 43 -5.68 3.31 -2.87
C ALA A 43 -5.21 4.77 -2.73
N ASP A 44 -6.15 5.71 -2.71
CA ASP A 44 -5.98 7.12 -2.37
C ASP A 44 -7.04 7.54 -1.34
N MET A 45 -6.96 8.75 -0.82
CA MET A 45 -7.83 9.19 0.27
C MET A 45 -8.78 10.31 -0.18
N ASN A 46 -9.95 10.34 0.44
CA ASN A 46 -10.95 11.39 0.29
C ASN A 46 -10.95 12.37 1.48
N PHE A 47 -9.76 12.69 2.00
CA PHE A 47 -9.55 13.68 3.05
C PHE A 47 -8.81 14.91 2.52
N VAL A 48 -8.96 16.03 3.20
CA VAL A 48 -8.18 17.24 2.93
C VAL A 48 -6.71 16.98 3.28
N CYS A 49 -5.81 17.39 2.39
CA CYS A 49 -4.37 17.22 2.58
C CYS A 49 -3.84 18.07 3.73
N LEU A 50 -2.76 17.61 4.37
CA LEU A 50 -2.05 18.37 5.40
C LEU A 50 -1.55 19.72 4.85
N PRO A 51 -1.91 20.87 5.50
CA PRO A 51 -1.60 22.20 4.97
C PRO A 51 -0.11 22.49 4.75
N THR A 52 0.78 21.92 5.57
CA THR A 52 2.24 22.12 5.45
C THR A 52 2.80 21.59 4.12
N ILE A 53 2.16 20.60 3.53
CA ILE A 53 2.51 20.07 2.21
C ILE A 53 2.22 21.10 1.13
N GLN A 54 0.98 21.63 1.11
CA GLN A 54 0.60 22.67 0.16
C GLN A 54 1.50 23.90 0.29
N GLN A 55 1.77 24.32 1.53
CA GLN A 55 2.64 25.46 1.82
C GLN A 55 4.05 25.25 1.24
N ALA A 56 4.66 24.10 1.48
CA ALA A 56 6.01 23.79 0.99
C ALA A 56 6.08 23.78 -0.56
N VAL A 57 5.05 23.24 -1.21
CA VAL A 57 4.95 23.24 -2.69
C VAL A 57 4.75 24.66 -3.23
N ILE A 58 3.86 25.45 -2.63
CA ILE A 58 3.60 26.85 -3.03
C ILE A 58 4.86 27.69 -2.89
N GLU A 59 5.56 27.62 -1.75
CA GLU A 59 6.83 28.32 -1.52
C GLU A 59 7.85 27.99 -2.62
N ARG A 60 7.96 26.72 -3.02
CA ARG A 60 8.87 26.32 -4.10
C ARG A 60 8.43 26.87 -5.46
N VAL A 61 7.14 26.83 -5.77
CA VAL A 61 6.58 27.30 -7.05
C VAL A 61 6.71 28.83 -7.21
N GLN A 62 6.68 29.57 -6.12
CA GLN A 62 6.89 31.02 -6.14
C GLN A 62 8.29 31.43 -6.64
N HIS A 63 9.28 30.54 -6.54
CA HIS A 63 10.57 30.75 -7.19
C HIS A 63 10.46 30.45 -8.70
N PRO A 64 10.77 31.40 -9.59
CA PRO A 64 10.41 31.33 -11.03
C PRO A 64 11.31 30.39 -11.87
N ALA A 65 12.29 29.72 -11.28
CA ALA A 65 13.22 28.85 -12.01
C ALA A 65 13.12 27.39 -11.54
N PHE A 66 13.03 26.46 -12.49
CA PHE A 66 12.92 25.01 -12.29
C PHE A 66 14.08 24.27 -12.99
N GLY A 67 15.30 24.79 -12.81
CA GLY A 67 16.50 24.17 -13.37
C GLY A 67 16.92 22.89 -12.63
N TYR A 68 18.07 22.35 -13.02
CA TYR A 68 18.64 21.18 -12.35
C TYR A 68 18.87 21.46 -10.87
N PHE A 69 18.71 20.43 -10.05
CA PHE A 69 18.92 20.51 -8.60
C PHE A 69 19.43 19.19 -8.05
N ASP A 70 20.01 19.25 -6.87
CA ASP A 70 20.36 18.09 -6.06
C ASP A 70 19.43 18.01 -4.85
N PRO A 71 19.13 16.80 -4.34
CA PRO A 71 18.42 16.62 -3.09
C PRO A 71 19.12 17.35 -1.94
N THR A 72 18.33 18.11 -1.17
CA THR A 72 18.90 18.95 -0.10
C THR A 72 19.21 18.14 1.16
N PRO A 73 20.11 18.62 2.05
CA PRO A 73 20.31 18.03 3.37
C PRO A 73 19.01 17.93 4.17
N GLU A 74 18.08 18.86 4.00
CA GLU A 74 16.77 18.84 4.67
C GLU A 74 15.90 17.69 4.17
N TYR A 75 15.96 17.32 2.89
CA TYR A 75 15.27 16.16 2.37
C TYR A 75 15.69 14.88 3.08
N TYR A 76 16.99 14.62 3.14
CA TYR A 76 17.52 13.45 3.84
C TYR A 76 17.28 13.51 5.35
N GLY A 77 17.45 14.68 5.94
CA GLY A 77 17.20 14.91 7.38
C GLY A 77 15.73 14.67 7.76
N SER A 78 14.79 15.06 6.89
CA SER A 78 13.36 14.77 7.09
C SER A 78 13.06 13.29 7.10
N ILE A 79 13.64 12.52 6.16
CA ILE A 79 13.49 11.06 6.11
C ILE A 79 14.11 10.40 7.35
N ILE A 80 15.33 10.80 7.72
CA ILE A 80 16.02 10.22 8.88
C ILE A 80 15.19 10.45 10.15
N ARG A 81 14.76 11.68 10.42
CA ARG A 81 13.93 12.01 11.59
C ARG A 81 12.60 11.24 11.57
N TRP A 82 11.97 11.11 10.40
CA TRP A 82 10.72 10.36 10.23
C TRP A 82 10.91 8.89 10.61
N GLN A 83 11.92 8.24 10.06
CA GLN A 83 12.22 6.84 10.32
C GLN A 83 12.64 6.58 11.78
N GLU A 84 13.43 7.48 12.37
CA GLU A 84 13.81 7.40 13.78
C GLU A 84 12.59 7.49 14.71
N THR A 85 11.69 8.44 14.42
CA THR A 85 10.54 8.72 15.30
C THR A 85 9.40 7.73 15.13
N ARG A 86 9.07 7.34 13.88
CA ARG A 86 7.92 6.48 13.59
C ARG A 86 8.26 4.99 13.66
N ASN A 87 9.44 4.61 13.22
CA ASN A 87 9.84 3.23 13.00
C ASN A 87 10.99 2.77 13.90
N ASP A 88 11.42 3.59 14.87
CA ASP A 88 12.55 3.30 15.79
C ASP A 88 13.85 2.94 15.05
N VAL A 89 14.04 3.42 13.83
CA VAL A 89 15.25 3.18 13.04
C VAL A 89 16.39 4.03 13.58
N THR A 90 17.49 3.39 13.97
CA THR A 90 18.67 4.09 14.50
C THR A 90 19.86 4.00 13.56
N GLY A 91 20.67 5.07 13.51
CA GLY A 91 21.90 5.10 12.73
C GLY A 91 21.67 5.14 11.20
N LEU A 92 20.52 5.56 10.74
CA LEU A 92 20.25 5.81 9.32
C LEU A 92 21.04 7.03 8.85
N THR A 93 21.75 6.90 7.74
CA THR A 93 22.50 7.99 7.12
C THR A 93 21.96 8.32 5.73
N ALA A 94 22.19 9.54 5.27
CA ALA A 94 21.79 9.97 3.92
C ALA A 94 22.35 9.07 2.81
N GLU A 95 23.49 8.43 3.05
CA GLU A 95 24.12 7.52 2.09
C GLU A 95 23.28 6.28 1.79
N ALA A 96 22.53 5.77 2.80
CA ALA A 96 21.67 4.60 2.63
C ALA A 96 20.33 4.93 1.94
N ILE A 97 20.01 6.21 1.76
CA ILE A 97 18.75 6.68 1.19
C ILE A 97 18.95 7.04 -0.28
N GLY A 98 18.07 6.51 -1.14
CA GLY A 98 18.01 6.88 -2.55
C GLY A 98 16.59 7.16 -3.00
N TYR A 99 16.42 8.13 -3.92
CA TYR A 99 15.13 8.42 -4.52
C TYR A 99 14.68 7.28 -5.44
N GLU A 100 13.39 7.00 -5.44
CA GLU A 100 12.76 6.08 -6.38
C GLU A 100 11.54 6.71 -7.06
N ASN A 101 11.39 6.41 -8.35
CA ASN A 101 10.28 6.92 -9.17
C ASN A 101 9.00 6.10 -8.92
N GLY A 102 8.43 6.22 -7.74
CA GLY A 102 7.37 5.36 -7.22
C GLY A 102 7.92 4.06 -6.62
N VAL A 103 7.18 3.46 -5.68
CA VAL A 103 7.61 2.22 -5.02
C VAL A 103 7.73 1.06 -6.02
N LEU A 104 6.85 0.93 -7.00
CA LEU A 104 6.98 -0.09 -8.05
C LEU A 104 8.23 0.13 -8.92
N GLY A 105 8.61 1.38 -9.18
CA GLY A 105 9.90 1.73 -9.78
C GLY A 105 11.06 1.23 -8.93
N GLY A 106 11.00 1.46 -7.62
CA GLY A 106 11.99 0.99 -6.65
C GLY A 106 12.08 -0.54 -6.58
N VAL A 107 10.95 -1.26 -6.66
CA VAL A 107 10.94 -2.73 -6.76
C VAL A 107 11.80 -3.18 -7.95
N ILE A 108 11.55 -2.61 -9.12
CA ILE A 108 12.27 -2.98 -10.34
C ILE A 108 13.73 -2.53 -10.29
N SER A 109 14.03 -1.31 -9.76
CA SER A 109 15.40 -0.85 -9.56
C SER A 109 16.22 -1.82 -8.70
N ALA A 110 15.63 -2.32 -7.62
CA ALA A 110 16.28 -3.28 -6.74
C ALA A 110 16.47 -4.65 -7.41
N LEU A 111 15.42 -5.18 -8.05
CA LEU A 111 15.45 -6.50 -8.71
C LEU A 111 16.43 -6.54 -9.87
N ASN A 112 16.51 -5.51 -10.72
CA ASN A 112 17.44 -5.43 -11.84
C ASN A 112 18.92 -5.58 -11.42
N CYS A 113 19.24 -5.35 -10.15
CA CYS A 113 20.60 -5.49 -9.64
C CYS A 113 20.94 -6.91 -9.16
N VAL A 114 19.94 -7.72 -8.84
CA VAL A 114 20.11 -9.05 -8.22
C VAL A 114 19.47 -10.18 -9.00
N CYS A 115 18.60 -9.85 -9.97
CA CYS A 115 17.90 -10.80 -10.83
C CYS A 115 18.15 -10.50 -12.31
N SER A 116 17.99 -11.51 -13.15
CA SER A 116 17.93 -11.44 -14.60
C SER A 116 16.49 -11.67 -15.08
N ARG A 117 16.17 -11.27 -16.30
CA ARG A 117 14.87 -11.62 -16.92
C ARG A 117 14.74 -13.15 -17.00
N GLY A 118 13.58 -13.66 -16.62
CA GLY A 118 13.27 -15.08 -16.47
C GLY A 118 13.60 -15.65 -15.10
N ASP A 119 14.26 -14.89 -14.22
CA ASP A 119 14.45 -15.31 -12.83
C ASP A 119 13.12 -15.25 -12.07
N LYS A 120 12.99 -16.16 -11.10
CA LYS A 120 11.80 -16.29 -10.26
C LYS A 120 11.86 -15.34 -9.06
N VAL A 121 10.74 -14.67 -8.83
CA VAL A 121 10.53 -13.77 -7.68
C VAL A 121 9.35 -14.29 -6.87
N LEU A 122 9.54 -14.54 -5.57
CA LEU A 122 8.49 -14.99 -4.68
C LEU A 122 7.65 -13.81 -4.22
N VAL A 123 6.32 -13.98 -4.25
CA VAL A 123 5.32 -13.05 -3.69
C VAL A 123 4.32 -13.81 -2.82
N HIS A 124 3.79 -13.17 -1.77
CA HIS A 124 2.75 -13.75 -0.92
C HIS A 124 1.36 -13.39 -1.47
N SER A 125 0.50 -14.39 -1.67
CA SER A 125 -0.85 -14.20 -2.23
C SER A 125 -1.95 -14.52 -1.20
N PRO A 126 -3.02 -13.72 -1.09
CA PRO A 126 -3.37 -12.59 -1.95
C PRO A 126 -2.27 -11.53 -1.99
N THR A 127 -2.09 -10.85 -3.13
CA THR A 127 -0.99 -9.91 -3.33
C THR A 127 -1.44 -8.62 -4.02
N TYR A 128 -0.65 -7.57 -3.92
CA TYR A 128 -0.93 -6.32 -4.63
C TYR A 128 -0.73 -6.49 -6.14
N ILE A 129 -1.76 -6.13 -6.92
CA ILE A 129 -1.76 -6.21 -8.40
C ILE A 129 -0.55 -5.51 -9.03
N GLY A 130 -0.05 -4.44 -8.41
CA GLY A 130 1.13 -3.73 -8.90
C GLY A 130 2.39 -4.60 -8.93
N PHE A 131 2.56 -5.53 -7.99
CA PHE A 131 3.70 -6.44 -7.99
C PHE A 131 3.63 -7.43 -9.15
N THR A 132 2.50 -8.12 -9.29
CA THR A 132 2.36 -9.13 -10.36
C THR A 132 2.51 -8.49 -11.73
N ARG A 133 1.92 -7.31 -11.94
CA ARG A 133 2.03 -6.59 -13.19
C ARG A 133 3.45 -6.11 -13.46
N CYS A 134 4.09 -5.43 -12.51
CA CYS A 134 5.44 -4.90 -12.76
C CYS A 134 6.48 -6.03 -12.94
N LEU A 135 6.34 -7.17 -12.25
CA LEU A 135 7.19 -8.33 -12.46
C LEU A 135 7.03 -8.89 -13.87
N THR A 136 5.79 -9.18 -14.28
CA THR A 136 5.50 -9.72 -15.61
C THR A 136 5.94 -8.77 -16.73
N ASP A 137 5.64 -7.47 -16.60
CA ASP A 137 5.99 -6.46 -17.62
C ASP A 137 7.51 -6.31 -17.78
N ASN A 138 8.29 -6.61 -16.73
CA ASN A 138 9.75 -6.58 -16.76
C ASN A 138 10.40 -7.95 -17.05
N GLY A 139 9.60 -8.99 -17.27
CA GLY A 139 10.05 -10.30 -17.69
C GLY A 139 10.58 -11.18 -16.56
N TYR A 140 10.10 -10.99 -15.33
CA TYR A 140 10.34 -11.89 -14.20
C TYR A 140 9.23 -12.94 -14.10
N ASP A 141 9.57 -14.14 -13.69
CA ASP A 141 8.63 -15.20 -13.37
C ASP A 141 8.18 -15.08 -11.92
N ILE A 142 6.89 -15.28 -11.67
CA ILE A 142 6.30 -15.08 -10.34
C ILE A 142 6.07 -16.46 -9.70
N VAL A 143 6.55 -16.61 -8.47
CA VAL A 143 6.21 -17.73 -7.60
C VAL A 143 5.29 -17.22 -6.50
N HIS A 144 4.08 -17.75 -6.47
CA HIS A 144 3.08 -17.39 -5.46
C HIS A 144 3.17 -18.32 -4.26
N SER A 145 3.51 -17.79 -3.09
CA SER A 145 3.37 -18.50 -1.82
C SER A 145 2.09 -18.03 -1.14
N PRO A 146 1.10 -18.90 -0.92
CA PRO A 146 -0.19 -18.50 -0.38
C PRO A 146 -0.09 -18.08 1.08
N LEU A 147 -0.82 -17.02 1.43
CA LEU A 147 -1.15 -16.75 2.82
C LEU A 147 -2.27 -17.70 3.25
N VAL A 148 -2.23 -18.12 4.48
CA VAL A 148 -3.25 -18.96 5.11
C VAL A 148 -3.88 -18.23 6.29
N GLN A 149 -5.12 -18.53 6.62
CA GLN A 149 -5.74 -18.03 7.84
C GLN A 149 -5.52 -19.03 8.99
N ASP A 150 -5.09 -18.52 10.14
CA ASP A 150 -5.01 -19.33 11.36
C ASP A 150 -6.41 -19.59 11.97
N GLU A 151 -6.46 -20.30 13.08
CA GLU A 151 -7.70 -20.63 13.79
C GLU A 151 -8.54 -19.41 14.23
N ASN A 152 -7.92 -18.24 14.29
CA ASN A 152 -8.57 -16.96 14.61
C ASN A 152 -8.91 -16.15 13.35
N GLY A 153 -8.70 -16.70 12.16
CA GLY A 153 -8.92 -16.03 10.88
C GLY A 153 -7.86 -14.99 10.54
N ILE A 154 -6.71 -14.98 11.23
CA ILE A 154 -5.61 -14.05 10.97
C ILE A 154 -4.77 -14.58 9.82
N TRP A 155 -4.50 -13.72 8.83
CA TRP A 155 -3.63 -14.06 7.71
C TRP A 155 -2.19 -14.29 8.15
N ARG A 156 -1.60 -15.42 7.77
CA ARG A 156 -0.24 -15.85 8.11
C ARG A 156 0.51 -16.26 6.84
N MET A 157 1.84 -16.11 6.84
CA MET A 157 2.68 -16.74 5.82
C MET A 157 2.68 -18.24 6.00
N ASP A 158 2.54 -18.99 4.91
CA ASP A 158 2.74 -20.45 4.92
C ASP A 158 4.24 -20.75 4.77
N TYR A 159 4.93 -20.89 5.89
CA TYR A 159 6.39 -21.10 5.89
C TYR A 159 6.80 -22.45 5.32
N ALA A 160 5.93 -23.45 5.36
CA ALA A 160 6.22 -24.75 4.77
C ALA A 160 6.17 -24.66 3.22
N ASP A 161 5.18 -23.94 2.69
CA ASP A 161 5.08 -23.65 1.27
C ASP A 161 6.22 -22.75 0.80
N MET A 162 6.55 -21.69 1.57
CA MET A 162 7.72 -20.84 1.29
C MET A 162 9.00 -21.68 1.17
N GLU A 163 9.29 -22.51 2.17
CA GLU A 163 10.52 -23.33 2.20
C GLU A 163 10.58 -24.29 1.03
N LYS A 164 9.45 -24.91 0.68
CA LYS A 164 9.36 -25.80 -0.49
C LYS A 164 9.73 -25.05 -1.78
N HIS A 165 9.11 -23.90 -2.04
CA HIS A 165 9.42 -23.11 -3.24
C HIS A 165 10.88 -22.64 -3.27
N LEU A 166 11.39 -22.15 -2.13
CA LEU A 166 12.78 -21.71 -2.01
C LEU A 166 13.79 -22.85 -2.26
N ALA A 167 13.47 -24.08 -1.85
CA ALA A 167 14.32 -25.25 -2.05
C ALA A 167 14.28 -25.79 -3.49
N GLU A 168 13.12 -25.73 -4.14
CA GLU A 168 12.89 -26.42 -5.41
C GLU A 168 13.05 -25.52 -6.65
N GLU A 169 12.89 -24.19 -6.52
CA GLU A 169 12.64 -23.32 -7.67
C GLU A 169 13.75 -22.30 -7.97
N HIS A 170 14.88 -22.30 -7.29
CA HIS A 170 15.98 -21.34 -7.50
C HIS A 170 15.52 -19.87 -7.50
N ILE A 171 14.85 -19.46 -6.43
CA ILE A 171 14.34 -18.10 -6.27
C ILE A 171 15.48 -17.18 -5.83
N HIS A 172 15.71 -16.08 -6.56
CA HIS A 172 16.77 -15.11 -6.25
C HIS A 172 16.31 -13.96 -5.38
N ALA A 173 15.03 -13.60 -5.49
CA ALA A 173 14.45 -12.50 -4.73
C ALA A 173 13.01 -12.79 -4.29
N ALA A 174 12.58 -12.09 -3.25
CA ALA A 174 11.20 -12.08 -2.78
C ALA A 174 10.71 -10.65 -2.56
N ILE A 175 9.42 -10.41 -2.78
CA ILE A 175 8.76 -9.17 -2.40
C ILE A 175 7.99 -9.42 -1.12
N LEU A 176 8.32 -8.67 -0.06
CA LEU A 176 7.62 -8.68 1.22
C LEU A 176 6.83 -7.37 1.37
N CYS A 177 5.50 -7.43 1.40
CA CYS A 177 4.64 -6.28 1.63
C CYS A 177 4.35 -6.15 3.13
N SER A 178 4.75 -5.03 3.76
CA SER A 178 4.69 -4.84 5.21
C SER A 178 4.38 -3.38 5.58
N PRO A 179 3.19 -3.05 6.05
CA PRO A 179 1.95 -3.86 6.13
C PRO A 179 1.46 -4.42 4.81
N HIS A 180 0.76 -5.54 4.87
CA HIS A 180 0.39 -6.31 3.69
C HIS A 180 -0.91 -5.79 3.05
N ASN A 181 -0.87 -5.49 1.75
CA ASN A 181 -2.03 -5.16 0.93
C ASN A 181 -2.30 -6.33 -0.04
N PRO A 182 -3.52 -6.92 -0.09
CA PRO A 182 -4.79 -6.33 0.37
C PRO A 182 -5.25 -6.72 1.79
N CYS A 183 -4.61 -7.68 2.45
CA CYS A 183 -5.13 -8.28 3.68
C CYS A 183 -5.03 -7.38 4.93
N GLY A 184 -4.29 -6.26 4.87
CA GLY A 184 -4.12 -5.35 5.98
C GLY A 184 -3.32 -5.92 7.16
N ARG A 185 -2.52 -6.96 6.92
CA ARG A 185 -1.73 -7.60 7.97
C ARG A 185 -0.52 -6.77 8.36
N VAL A 186 -0.30 -6.55 9.66
CA VAL A 186 0.93 -6.01 10.23
C VAL A 186 1.71 -7.17 10.82
N TRP A 187 2.84 -7.53 10.18
CA TRP A 187 3.59 -8.72 10.57
C TRP A 187 4.17 -8.60 11.96
N GLU A 188 4.00 -9.62 12.78
CA GLU A 188 4.62 -9.73 14.09
C GLU A 188 6.12 -10.04 13.97
N ARG A 189 6.90 -9.71 15.00
CA ARG A 189 8.36 -9.92 14.98
C ARG A 189 8.75 -11.37 14.66
N TRP A 190 8.10 -12.34 15.27
CA TRP A 190 8.41 -13.75 15.04
C TRP A 190 8.10 -14.20 13.60
N GLU A 191 7.10 -13.58 12.95
CA GLU A 191 6.75 -13.88 11.56
C GLU A 191 7.85 -13.38 10.63
N LEU A 192 8.32 -12.15 10.86
CA LEU A 192 9.42 -11.57 10.09
C LEU A 192 10.74 -12.32 10.35
N GLU A 193 11.03 -12.70 11.60
CA GLU A 193 12.21 -13.48 11.96
C GLU A 193 12.24 -14.82 11.20
N LYS A 194 11.09 -15.51 11.16
CA LYS A 194 10.97 -16.80 10.48
C LYS A 194 11.11 -16.66 8.95
N ALA A 195 10.47 -15.66 8.36
CA ALA A 195 10.59 -15.38 6.94
C ALA A 195 12.04 -15.02 6.55
N MET A 196 12.68 -14.11 7.32
CA MET A 196 14.03 -13.68 7.04
C MET A 196 15.07 -14.79 7.25
N GLU A 197 14.85 -15.73 8.17
CA GLU A 197 15.72 -16.90 8.33
C GLU A 197 15.63 -17.84 7.11
N LEU A 198 14.44 -18.06 6.55
CA LEU A 198 14.28 -18.81 5.31
C LEU A 198 14.98 -18.10 4.14
N TYR A 199 14.78 -16.81 3.97
CA TYR A 199 15.46 -16.03 2.92
C TYR A 199 16.98 -16.06 3.07
N LYS A 200 17.49 -16.06 4.29
CA LYS A 200 18.92 -16.22 4.58
C LYS A 200 19.41 -17.62 4.22
N GLN A 201 18.71 -18.66 4.63
CA GLN A 201 19.05 -20.06 4.39
C GLN A 201 19.20 -20.35 2.90
N TYR A 202 18.31 -19.80 2.07
CA TYR A 202 18.29 -20.01 0.62
C TYR A 202 18.94 -18.87 -0.18
N ASN A 203 19.63 -17.95 0.49
CA ASN A 203 20.35 -16.81 -0.10
C ASN A 203 19.48 -15.93 -1.01
N VAL A 204 18.28 -15.60 -0.59
CA VAL A 204 17.30 -14.78 -1.32
C VAL A 204 17.41 -13.32 -0.90
N TYR A 205 17.48 -12.39 -1.85
CA TYR A 205 17.35 -10.96 -1.60
C TYR A 205 15.90 -10.59 -1.35
N VAL A 206 15.64 -9.58 -0.51
CA VAL A 206 14.29 -9.16 -0.16
C VAL A 206 14.05 -7.71 -0.59
N VAL A 207 13.00 -7.48 -1.35
CA VAL A 207 12.46 -6.13 -1.58
C VAL A 207 11.26 -5.96 -0.67
N SER A 208 11.43 -5.16 0.39
CA SER A 208 10.37 -4.91 1.37
C SER A 208 9.60 -3.64 0.98
N ASP A 209 8.36 -3.80 0.53
CA ASP A 209 7.44 -2.68 0.31
C ASP A 209 6.81 -2.26 1.62
N GLU A 210 7.31 -1.19 2.21
CA GLU A 210 6.86 -0.63 3.48
C GLU A 210 6.10 0.70 3.30
N ILE A 211 5.50 0.92 2.14
CA ILE A 211 4.74 2.14 1.80
C ILE A 211 3.57 2.42 2.75
N TRP A 212 3.09 1.38 3.44
CA TRP A 212 1.99 1.45 4.40
C TRP A 212 2.44 1.58 5.85
N SER A 213 3.74 1.67 6.12
CA SER A 213 4.35 1.62 7.47
C SER A 213 3.80 2.65 8.46
N ASP A 214 3.28 3.78 7.97
CA ASP A 214 2.71 4.83 8.82
C ASP A 214 1.22 4.63 9.13
N ILE A 215 0.52 3.77 8.36
CA ILE A 215 -0.92 3.55 8.51
C ILE A 215 -1.13 2.25 9.27
N ILE A 216 -0.94 2.35 10.57
CA ILE A 216 -1.06 1.26 11.53
C ILE A 216 -2.26 1.52 12.43
N LEU A 217 -3.17 0.55 12.49
CA LEU A 217 -4.39 0.68 13.26
C LEU A 217 -4.15 0.39 14.76
N SER A 218 -5.06 0.84 15.60
CA SER A 218 -4.92 0.77 17.06
C SER A 218 -4.57 -0.64 17.57
N GLY A 219 -3.59 -0.70 18.45
CA GLY A 219 -3.14 -1.96 19.07
C GLY A 219 -1.97 -2.65 18.34
N HIS A 220 -1.55 -2.15 17.18
CA HIS A 220 -0.49 -2.73 16.37
C HIS A 220 0.70 -1.77 16.24
N LYS A 221 1.85 -2.31 15.82
CA LYS A 221 3.07 -1.53 15.57
C LYS A 221 3.80 -2.11 14.37
N HIS A 222 4.16 -1.25 13.43
CA HIS A 222 5.03 -1.64 12.32
C HIS A 222 6.44 -2.00 12.82
N ILE A 223 7.01 -3.03 12.23
CA ILE A 223 8.40 -3.44 12.47
C ILE A 223 9.12 -3.43 11.12
N PRO A 224 10.08 -2.52 10.89
CA PRO A 224 10.87 -2.51 9.67
C PRO A 224 11.57 -3.86 9.47
N THR A 225 11.44 -4.44 8.28
CA THR A 225 12.06 -5.73 7.95
C THR A 225 13.58 -5.72 8.20
N GLN A 226 14.24 -4.60 7.94
CA GLN A 226 15.67 -4.40 8.17
C GLN A 226 16.08 -4.36 9.64
N SER A 227 15.13 -4.25 10.57
CA SER A 227 15.39 -4.22 12.02
C SER A 227 15.48 -5.62 12.66
N ILE A 228 15.15 -6.65 11.92
CA ILE A 228 15.04 -8.04 12.44
C ILE A 228 16.40 -8.61 12.82
N SER A 229 17.40 -8.42 11.96
CA SER A 229 18.77 -8.88 12.19
C SER A 229 19.76 -8.12 11.30
N GLU A 230 21.06 -8.26 11.57
CA GLU A 230 22.10 -7.70 10.67
C GLU A 230 22.02 -8.33 9.27
N ASP A 231 21.76 -9.62 9.17
CA ASP A 231 21.57 -10.28 7.89
C ASP A 231 20.34 -9.73 7.15
N ALA A 232 19.20 -9.58 7.82
CA ALA A 232 18.00 -8.96 7.25
C ALA A 232 18.28 -7.53 6.77
N ARG A 233 19.05 -6.76 7.56
CA ARG A 233 19.48 -5.40 7.20
C ARG A 233 20.26 -5.37 5.88
N MET A 234 21.15 -6.33 5.67
CA MET A 234 22.05 -6.37 4.53
C MET A 234 21.44 -7.00 3.27
N ARG A 235 20.43 -7.87 3.43
CA ARG A 235 19.77 -8.53 2.30
C ARG A 235 18.47 -7.86 1.85
N THR A 236 18.05 -6.76 2.50
CA THR A 236 16.78 -6.09 2.22
C THR A 236 16.99 -4.71 1.58
N ALA A 237 16.30 -4.44 0.48
CA ALA A 237 15.99 -3.10 0.00
C ALA A 237 14.58 -2.73 0.48
N ALA A 238 14.47 -1.79 1.42
CA ALA A 238 13.20 -1.33 1.94
C ALA A 238 12.72 -0.08 1.19
N LEU A 239 11.45 -0.04 0.82
CA LEU A 239 10.84 1.00 -0.01
C LEU A 239 9.75 1.72 0.76
N TYR A 240 9.81 3.04 0.77
CA TYR A 240 8.92 3.92 1.50
C TYR A 240 8.43 5.07 0.62
N ALA A 241 7.30 5.66 0.96
CA ALA A 241 6.82 6.88 0.33
C ALA A 241 5.80 7.62 1.22
N PRO A 242 5.71 8.94 1.15
CA PRO A 242 4.65 9.70 1.81
C PRO A 242 3.29 9.56 1.09
N SER A 243 3.25 8.86 -0.06
CA SER A 243 2.11 8.86 -0.96
C SER A 243 0.84 8.23 -0.37
N LYS A 244 0.96 7.20 0.49
CA LYS A 244 -0.20 6.59 1.15
C LYS A 244 -0.61 7.33 2.40
N THR A 245 0.35 7.73 3.21
CA THR A 245 0.11 8.46 4.46
C THR A 245 -0.50 9.84 4.21
N PHE A 246 -0.04 10.56 3.19
CA PHE A 246 -0.42 11.95 2.93
C PHE A 246 -1.15 12.17 1.61
N ASN A 247 -1.59 11.10 0.93
CA ASN A 247 -2.31 11.18 -0.34
C ASN A 247 -1.52 11.88 -1.46
N LEU A 248 -0.23 11.57 -1.60
CA LEU A 248 0.70 12.23 -2.53
C LEU A 248 1.06 11.38 -3.75
N ALA A 249 0.27 10.37 -4.10
CA ALA A 249 0.57 9.47 -5.22
C ALA A 249 0.76 10.20 -6.56
N GLY A 250 0.04 11.29 -6.78
CA GLY A 250 0.15 12.10 -8.00
C GLY A 250 1.47 12.87 -8.14
N LEU A 251 2.26 12.99 -7.08
CA LEU A 251 3.59 13.64 -7.10
C LEU A 251 4.74 12.66 -7.32
N ILE A 252 4.48 11.35 -7.29
CA ILE A 252 5.48 10.30 -7.55
C ILE A 252 6.79 10.54 -6.76
N GLY A 253 6.73 10.42 -5.45
CA GLY A 253 7.90 10.59 -4.55
C GLY A 253 8.03 9.38 -3.64
N SER A 254 9.04 8.54 -3.85
CA SER A 254 9.38 7.44 -2.96
C SER A 254 10.88 7.37 -2.75
N TYR A 255 11.30 6.59 -1.79
CA TYR A 255 12.71 6.37 -1.50
C TYR A 255 12.96 4.95 -1.04
N HIS A 256 14.19 4.49 -1.32
CA HIS A 256 14.67 3.26 -0.73
C HIS A 256 15.58 3.56 0.46
N ILE A 257 15.68 2.58 1.36
CA ILE A 257 16.75 2.46 2.36
C ILE A 257 17.49 1.17 2.06
N VAL A 258 18.78 1.26 1.70
CA VAL A 258 19.63 0.11 1.39
C VAL A 258 20.95 0.26 2.12
N TYR A 259 21.16 -0.58 3.13
CA TYR A 259 22.39 -0.56 3.92
C TYR A 259 23.53 -1.30 3.26
N ASN A 260 23.26 -2.32 2.44
CA ASN A 260 24.27 -3.07 1.71
C ASN A 260 24.96 -2.19 0.66
N PRO A 261 26.26 -1.84 0.83
CA PRO A 261 26.95 -0.92 -0.07
C PRO A 261 27.00 -1.42 -1.51
N TRP A 262 27.23 -2.74 -1.69
CA TRP A 262 27.28 -3.34 -3.01
C TRP A 262 25.95 -3.19 -3.76
N TRP A 263 24.82 -3.45 -3.08
CA TRP A 263 23.49 -3.35 -3.72
C TRP A 263 23.10 -1.90 -3.98
N ARG A 264 23.30 -1.03 -3.01
CA ARG A 264 23.06 0.41 -3.10
C ARG A 264 23.81 1.04 -4.28
N ASP A 265 25.12 0.74 -4.41
CA ASP A 265 25.95 1.32 -5.47
C ASP A 265 25.52 0.80 -6.86
N ARG A 266 25.04 -0.43 -6.96
CA ARG A 266 24.47 -0.98 -8.20
C ARG A 266 23.16 -0.30 -8.57
N ILE A 267 22.23 -0.10 -7.61
CA ILE A 267 20.97 0.63 -7.85
C ILE A 267 21.28 2.05 -8.35
N LYS A 268 22.19 2.74 -7.68
CA LYS A 268 22.61 4.09 -8.08
C LYS A 268 23.21 4.14 -9.48
N LYS A 269 24.05 3.16 -9.81
CA LYS A 269 24.66 3.07 -11.15
C LYS A 269 23.62 2.78 -12.22
N GLU A 270 22.72 1.83 -11.99
CA GLU A 270 21.65 1.47 -12.91
C GLU A 270 20.76 2.68 -13.23
N SER A 271 20.32 3.40 -12.21
CA SER A 271 19.55 4.64 -12.33
C SER A 271 20.27 5.70 -13.17
N SER A 272 21.58 5.85 -12.96
CA SER A 272 22.38 6.86 -13.70
C SER A 272 22.56 6.51 -15.19
N LEU A 273 22.65 5.22 -15.51
CA LEU A 273 22.79 4.77 -16.91
C LEU A 273 21.55 5.03 -17.73
N CYS A 274 20.38 4.86 -17.15
CA CYS A 274 19.10 4.98 -17.84
C CYS A 274 18.43 6.32 -17.64
N HIS A 275 18.91 7.16 -16.73
CA HIS A 275 18.30 8.44 -16.32
C HIS A 275 16.80 8.36 -15.98
N TYR A 276 16.33 7.17 -15.59
CA TYR A 276 14.90 6.96 -15.33
C TYR A 276 14.46 7.37 -13.92
N ASN A 277 15.40 7.50 -13.00
CA ASN A 277 15.13 7.71 -11.59
C ASN A 277 15.53 9.11 -11.12
N SER A 278 15.07 10.13 -11.86
CA SER A 278 15.34 11.53 -11.54
C SER A 278 14.21 12.13 -10.70
N MET A 279 14.58 12.69 -9.54
CA MET A 279 13.63 13.31 -8.63
C MET A 279 12.95 14.55 -9.26
N ASN A 280 11.65 14.71 -8.99
CA ASN A 280 10.92 15.94 -9.25
C ASN A 280 11.08 16.89 -8.07
N VAL A 281 11.42 18.17 -8.33
CA VAL A 281 11.65 19.13 -7.26
C VAL A 281 10.43 19.39 -6.37
N LEU A 282 9.21 19.31 -6.93
CA LEU A 282 7.99 19.50 -6.14
C LEU A 282 7.72 18.28 -5.22
N SER A 283 8.07 17.08 -5.67
CA SER A 283 8.00 15.87 -4.84
C SER A 283 8.91 15.97 -3.62
N MET A 284 10.13 16.52 -3.80
CA MET A 284 11.06 16.76 -2.70
C MET A 284 10.45 17.71 -1.65
N HIS A 285 9.92 18.84 -2.09
CA HIS A 285 9.31 19.82 -1.19
C HIS A 285 8.02 19.29 -0.53
N ALA A 286 7.23 18.50 -1.24
CA ALA A 286 6.05 17.87 -0.68
C ALA A 286 6.41 16.88 0.44
N LEU A 287 7.47 16.05 0.26
CA LEU A 287 7.96 15.16 1.31
C LEU A 287 8.46 15.96 2.51
N ILE A 288 9.27 16.99 2.31
CA ILE A 288 9.73 17.86 3.40
C ILE A 288 8.55 18.47 4.15
N GLY A 289 7.54 18.95 3.42
CA GLY A 289 6.32 19.50 4.02
C GLY A 289 5.50 18.46 4.81
N ALA A 290 5.44 17.22 4.30
CA ALA A 290 4.75 16.11 4.94
C ALA A 290 5.44 15.66 6.25
N TYR A 291 6.77 15.63 6.26
CA TYR A 291 7.57 15.13 7.38
C TYR A 291 7.96 16.22 8.40
N ARG A 292 7.28 17.38 8.37
CA ARG A 292 7.34 18.39 9.43
C ARG A 292 6.67 17.87 10.72
N PRO A 293 6.90 18.52 11.90
CA PRO A 293 6.26 18.11 13.16
C PRO A 293 4.75 17.91 13.09
N GLU A 294 4.05 18.74 12.32
CA GLU A 294 2.60 18.65 12.11
C GLU A 294 2.20 17.36 11.38
N GLY A 295 3.09 16.81 10.57
CA GLY A 295 2.86 15.55 9.85
C GLY A 295 2.76 14.34 10.78
N TYR A 296 3.50 14.32 11.89
CA TYR A 296 3.42 13.26 12.89
C TYR A 296 2.04 13.24 13.54
N GLU A 297 1.58 14.39 14.02
CA GLU A 297 0.27 14.56 14.65
C GLU A 297 -0.87 14.22 13.67
N TRP A 298 -0.74 14.66 12.42
CA TRP A 298 -1.73 14.39 11.37
C TRP A 298 -1.84 12.90 11.06
N ALA A 299 -0.70 12.20 10.97
CA ALA A 299 -0.67 10.76 10.72
C ALA A 299 -1.29 9.97 11.89
N ASP A 300 -1.06 10.40 13.12
CA ASP A 300 -1.67 9.75 14.29
C ASP A 300 -3.19 9.94 14.30
N GLU A 301 -3.71 11.16 14.07
CA GLU A 301 -5.16 11.41 13.97
C GLU A 301 -5.80 10.69 12.76
N LEU A 302 -5.06 10.56 11.65
CA LEU A 302 -5.50 9.74 10.52
C LEU A 302 -5.68 8.28 10.93
N CYS A 303 -4.71 7.69 11.63
CA CYS A 303 -4.79 6.30 12.10
C CYS A 303 -5.95 6.07 13.07
N GLU A 304 -6.25 7.03 13.96
CA GLU A 304 -7.43 7.00 14.83
C GLU A 304 -8.73 7.02 14.02
N THR A 305 -8.82 7.92 13.02
CA THR A 305 -9.96 8.01 12.12
C THR A 305 -10.18 6.73 11.34
N LEU A 306 -9.11 6.18 10.77
CA LEU A 306 -9.17 4.94 10.01
C LEU A 306 -9.51 3.73 10.89
N THR A 307 -8.95 3.65 12.11
CA THR A 307 -9.33 2.61 13.09
C THR A 307 -10.84 2.64 13.32
N GLY A 308 -11.40 3.83 13.58
CA GLY A 308 -12.83 3.97 13.75
C GLY A 308 -13.62 3.53 12.50
N ASN A 309 -13.18 3.88 11.28
CA ASN A 309 -13.84 3.45 10.05
C ASN A 309 -13.81 1.93 9.86
N VAL A 310 -12.66 1.31 10.16
CA VAL A 310 -12.48 -0.15 10.10
C VAL A 310 -13.38 -0.84 11.13
N ASP A 311 -13.42 -0.35 12.37
CA ASP A 311 -14.28 -0.91 13.42
C ASP A 311 -15.75 -0.90 12.99
N PHE A 312 -16.22 0.24 12.49
CA PHE A 312 -17.58 0.34 11.97
C PHE A 312 -17.84 -0.67 10.84
N ALA A 313 -16.96 -0.72 9.85
CA ALA A 313 -17.17 -1.54 8.67
C ALA A 313 -17.17 -3.04 9.00
N CYS A 314 -16.22 -3.49 9.84
CA CYS A 314 -16.17 -4.89 10.29
C CYS A 314 -17.40 -5.26 11.13
N ASP A 315 -17.80 -4.39 12.05
CA ASP A 315 -19.01 -4.56 12.85
C ASP A 315 -20.28 -4.59 12.01
N TYR A 316 -20.35 -3.73 10.98
CA TYR A 316 -21.49 -3.68 10.09
C TYR A 316 -21.61 -4.94 9.25
N ILE A 317 -20.51 -5.42 8.67
CA ILE A 317 -20.47 -6.68 7.91
C ILE A 317 -20.95 -7.83 8.80
N ALA A 318 -20.36 -7.97 9.98
CA ALA A 318 -20.70 -9.08 10.90
C ALA A 318 -22.18 -9.09 11.34
N LYS A 319 -22.83 -7.92 11.39
CA LYS A 319 -24.22 -7.79 11.84
C LYS A 319 -25.24 -7.87 10.71
N HIS A 320 -24.86 -7.45 9.49
CA HIS A 320 -25.83 -7.19 8.44
C HIS A 320 -25.58 -7.97 7.14
N PHE A 321 -24.37 -8.48 6.88
CA PHE A 321 -24.05 -9.19 5.63
C PHE A 321 -23.90 -10.69 5.91
N GLU A 322 -25.02 -11.41 5.96
CA GLU A 322 -25.01 -12.88 6.19
C GLU A 322 -24.20 -13.59 5.07
N GLY A 323 -23.26 -14.47 5.46
CA GLY A 323 -22.40 -15.19 4.52
C GLY A 323 -21.26 -14.37 3.95
N VAL A 324 -20.99 -13.18 4.50
CA VAL A 324 -19.84 -12.34 4.15
C VAL A 324 -18.91 -12.24 5.35
N HIS A 325 -17.61 -12.47 5.13
CA HIS A 325 -16.62 -12.53 6.19
C HIS A 325 -15.50 -11.53 5.96
N VAL A 326 -14.92 -11.02 7.03
CA VAL A 326 -13.76 -10.13 6.96
C VAL A 326 -12.83 -10.35 8.13
N THR A 327 -11.54 -10.54 7.85
CA THR A 327 -10.50 -10.39 8.89
C THR A 327 -10.26 -8.91 9.10
N LYS A 328 -10.39 -8.45 10.34
CA LYS A 328 -10.14 -7.05 10.67
C LYS A 328 -8.68 -6.70 10.33
N PRO A 329 -8.43 -5.70 9.47
CA PRO A 329 -7.08 -5.29 9.15
C PRO A 329 -6.40 -4.63 10.35
N GLU A 330 -5.10 -4.78 10.44
CA GLU A 330 -4.23 -4.23 11.48
C GLU A 330 -3.48 -2.99 11.00
N GLY A 331 -3.40 -2.83 9.69
CA GLY A 331 -2.80 -1.69 8.99
C GLY A 331 -3.45 -1.48 7.64
N THR A 332 -3.01 -0.45 6.93
CA THR A 332 -3.62 0.08 5.71
C THR A 332 -5.02 0.69 5.95
N TYR A 333 -5.66 1.15 4.90
CA TYR A 333 -7.08 1.55 4.93
C TYR A 333 -7.94 0.67 4.00
N MET A 334 -7.48 -0.55 3.73
CA MET A 334 -8.18 -1.50 2.88
C MET A 334 -8.85 -2.59 3.69
N LEU A 335 -10.10 -2.91 3.36
CA LEU A 335 -10.71 -4.18 3.74
C LEU A 335 -10.57 -5.18 2.59
N PHE A 336 -10.35 -6.43 2.92
CA PHE A 336 -10.39 -7.56 2.00
C PHE A 336 -11.47 -8.53 2.47
N VAL A 337 -12.63 -8.44 1.83
CA VAL A 337 -13.90 -9.01 2.29
C VAL A 337 -14.21 -10.28 1.50
N ASP A 338 -14.32 -11.40 2.19
CA ASP A 338 -14.67 -12.70 1.61
C ASP A 338 -16.18 -12.80 1.43
N CYS A 339 -16.62 -12.96 0.18
CA CYS A 339 -18.02 -13.14 -0.22
C CYS A 339 -18.34 -14.58 -0.65
N THR A 340 -17.47 -15.56 -0.36
CA THR A 340 -17.59 -16.93 -0.89
C THR A 340 -18.93 -17.56 -0.53
N ASP A 341 -19.30 -17.55 0.75
CA ASP A 341 -20.53 -18.19 1.22
C ASP A 341 -21.78 -17.47 0.70
N TRP A 342 -21.75 -16.12 0.67
CA TRP A 342 -22.85 -15.35 0.14
C TRP A 342 -23.04 -15.61 -1.36
N CYS A 343 -21.97 -15.60 -2.14
CA CYS A 343 -22.01 -15.89 -3.58
C CYS A 343 -22.58 -17.29 -3.85
N ALA A 344 -22.11 -18.29 -3.10
CA ALA A 344 -22.58 -19.67 -3.23
C ALA A 344 -24.08 -19.79 -2.89
N ALA A 345 -24.54 -19.17 -1.80
CA ALA A 345 -25.94 -19.21 -1.38
C ALA A 345 -26.90 -18.54 -2.39
N HIS A 346 -26.44 -17.52 -3.11
CA HIS A 346 -27.26 -16.74 -4.04
C HIS A 346 -27.02 -17.07 -5.52
N GLY A 347 -26.11 -18.01 -5.83
CA GLY A 347 -25.75 -18.36 -7.20
C GLY A 347 -25.18 -17.18 -8.00
N LYS A 348 -24.42 -16.31 -7.34
CA LYS A 348 -23.80 -15.11 -7.89
C LYS A 348 -22.29 -15.25 -7.99
N THR A 349 -21.68 -14.50 -8.89
CA THR A 349 -20.22 -14.32 -8.96
C THR A 349 -19.81 -13.08 -8.19
N ILE A 350 -18.52 -12.94 -7.87
CA ILE A 350 -18.01 -11.72 -7.24
C ILE A 350 -18.15 -10.50 -8.15
N GLN A 351 -18.07 -10.69 -9.47
CA GLN A 351 -18.31 -9.64 -10.47
C GLN A 351 -19.78 -9.16 -10.46
N ASP A 352 -20.75 -10.06 -10.19
CA ASP A 352 -22.14 -9.67 -10.02
C ASP A 352 -22.31 -8.78 -8.78
N VAL A 353 -21.64 -9.15 -7.68
CA VAL A 353 -21.65 -8.37 -6.43
C VAL A 353 -20.99 -7.01 -6.64
N GLU A 354 -19.82 -6.98 -7.27
CA GLU A 354 -19.08 -5.76 -7.58
C GLU A 354 -19.95 -4.79 -8.42
N LYS A 355 -20.54 -5.27 -9.52
CA LYS A 355 -21.42 -4.46 -10.38
C LYS A 355 -22.67 -3.97 -9.65
N ALA A 356 -23.24 -4.79 -8.76
CA ALA A 356 -24.37 -4.37 -7.94
C ALA A 356 -23.97 -3.25 -6.95
N CYS A 357 -22.78 -3.32 -6.38
CA CYS A 357 -22.22 -2.24 -5.56
C CYS A 357 -22.01 -0.95 -6.37
N TRP A 358 -21.46 -1.05 -7.59
CA TRP A 358 -21.28 0.11 -8.47
C TRP A 358 -22.61 0.77 -8.83
N ALA A 359 -23.62 -0.04 -9.13
CA ALA A 359 -24.96 0.45 -9.49
C ALA A 359 -25.57 1.36 -8.42
N VAL A 360 -25.26 1.12 -7.14
CA VAL A 360 -25.73 1.95 -6.01
C VAL A 360 -24.71 2.97 -5.52
N GLY A 361 -23.64 3.15 -6.29
CA GLY A 361 -22.62 4.17 -6.06
C GLY A 361 -21.47 3.74 -5.14
N ALA A 362 -21.50 2.55 -4.56
CA ALA A 362 -20.36 2.02 -3.80
C ALA A 362 -19.31 1.46 -4.77
N ALA A 363 -18.37 2.32 -5.20
CA ALA A 363 -17.37 1.99 -6.21
C ALA A 363 -16.22 1.17 -5.58
N VAL A 364 -16.48 -0.09 -5.27
CA VAL A 364 -15.51 -1.08 -4.74
C VAL A 364 -14.76 -1.79 -5.87
N GLN A 365 -13.82 -2.66 -5.55
CA GLN A 365 -13.04 -3.45 -6.51
C GLN A 365 -13.09 -4.93 -6.13
N ASP A 366 -13.23 -5.82 -7.14
CA ASP A 366 -13.11 -7.25 -6.90
C ASP A 366 -11.67 -7.66 -6.52
N GLY A 367 -11.57 -8.80 -5.85
CA GLY A 367 -10.31 -9.35 -5.36
C GLY A 367 -9.56 -10.24 -6.36
N VAL A 368 -10.13 -10.50 -7.53
CA VAL A 368 -9.57 -11.47 -8.50
C VAL A 368 -8.16 -11.09 -8.92
N MET A 369 -7.95 -9.82 -9.25
CA MET A 369 -6.64 -9.28 -9.62
C MET A 369 -5.62 -9.31 -8.47
N PHE A 370 -6.08 -9.46 -7.23
CA PHE A 370 -5.25 -9.60 -6.03
C PHE A 370 -5.06 -11.07 -5.61
N HIS A 371 -5.47 -12.02 -6.43
CA HIS A 371 -5.48 -13.46 -6.13
C HIS A 371 -6.42 -13.85 -4.97
N GLY A 372 -7.52 -13.11 -4.80
CA GLY A 372 -8.63 -13.43 -3.91
C GLY A 372 -9.90 -13.65 -4.72
N PRO A 373 -10.18 -14.87 -5.21
CA PRO A 373 -11.14 -15.14 -6.28
C PRO A 373 -12.60 -14.77 -5.94
N CYS A 374 -12.95 -14.70 -4.67
CA CYS A 374 -14.31 -14.34 -4.24
C CYS A 374 -14.31 -13.24 -3.18
N HIS A 375 -13.37 -12.29 -3.30
CA HIS A 375 -13.23 -11.18 -2.36
C HIS A 375 -13.59 -9.84 -2.99
N LEU A 376 -13.99 -8.88 -2.15
CA LEU A 376 -14.02 -7.45 -2.48
C LEU A 376 -12.89 -6.74 -1.74
N ARG A 377 -12.22 -5.82 -2.42
CA ARG A 377 -11.31 -4.87 -1.79
C ARG A 377 -11.99 -3.50 -1.67
N ILE A 378 -12.06 -2.98 -0.45
CA ILE A 378 -12.81 -1.77 -0.10
C ILE A 378 -11.89 -0.76 0.58
N ASN A 379 -11.77 0.44 0.03
CA ASN A 379 -11.04 1.56 0.60
C ASN A 379 -11.90 2.31 1.62
N LEU A 380 -11.42 2.46 2.84
CA LEU A 380 -12.10 3.14 3.95
C LEU A 380 -11.54 4.54 4.28
N ALA A 381 -10.62 5.08 3.47
CA ALA A 381 -10.02 6.40 3.67
C ALA A 381 -10.94 7.52 3.17
N SER A 382 -12.10 7.66 3.80
CA SER A 382 -13.12 8.66 3.50
C SER A 382 -13.83 9.10 4.79
N PRO A 383 -14.45 10.29 4.82
CA PRO A 383 -15.26 10.72 5.96
C PRO A 383 -16.27 9.66 6.38
N ARG A 384 -16.43 9.44 7.69
CA ARG A 384 -17.29 8.42 8.28
C ARG A 384 -18.69 8.38 7.67
N ALA A 385 -19.33 9.51 7.49
CA ALA A 385 -20.68 9.58 6.94
C ALA A 385 -20.77 8.99 5.52
N ARG A 386 -19.69 9.09 4.72
CA ARG A 386 -19.65 8.49 3.38
C ARG A 386 -19.47 6.97 3.43
N ILE A 387 -18.69 6.48 4.39
CA ILE A 387 -18.54 5.04 4.64
C ILE A 387 -19.88 4.44 5.08
N GLU A 388 -20.55 5.07 6.05
CA GLU A 388 -21.87 4.64 6.54
C GLU A 388 -22.89 4.60 5.39
N GLU A 389 -22.94 5.62 4.57
CA GLU A 389 -23.85 5.68 3.40
C GLU A 389 -23.56 4.54 2.41
N ALA A 390 -22.30 4.28 2.09
CA ALA A 390 -21.92 3.17 1.18
C ALA A 390 -22.36 1.81 1.74
N PHE A 391 -22.12 1.56 3.03
CA PHE A 391 -22.50 0.30 3.66
C PHE A 391 -24.00 0.14 3.77
N HIS A 392 -24.77 1.20 4.07
CA HIS A 392 -26.25 1.15 4.04
C HIS A 392 -26.79 0.86 2.65
N ARG A 393 -26.17 1.41 1.58
CA ARG A 393 -26.58 1.11 0.19
C ARG A 393 -26.27 -0.35 -0.17
N MET A 394 -25.08 -0.84 0.15
CA MET A 394 -24.70 -2.23 -0.06
C MET A 394 -25.63 -3.20 0.68
N ASP A 395 -25.95 -2.89 1.95
CA ASP A 395 -26.90 -3.65 2.74
C ASP A 395 -28.25 -3.75 2.03
N LYS A 396 -28.87 -2.61 1.77
CA LYS A 396 -30.23 -2.54 1.27
C LYS A 396 -30.43 -3.07 -0.14
N TYR A 397 -29.46 -2.85 -1.00
CA TYR A 397 -29.63 -3.06 -2.45
C TYR A 397 -28.76 -4.18 -3.03
N VAL A 398 -27.80 -4.72 -2.27
CA VAL A 398 -26.89 -5.79 -2.72
C VAL A 398 -27.05 -7.02 -1.86
N PHE A 399 -26.62 -6.96 -0.58
CA PHE A 399 -26.54 -8.14 0.28
C PHE A 399 -27.89 -8.60 0.84
N ASN A 400 -28.83 -7.68 1.09
CA ASN A 400 -30.20 -7.96 1.58
C ASN A 400 -31.29 -7.48 0.60
N ALA A 401 -30.96 -7.38 -0.69
CA ALA A 401 -31.96 -7.06 -1.74
C ALA A 401 -33.06 -8.13 -1.78
N LYS A 402 -34.34 -7.69 -1.69
CA LYS A 402 -35.52 -8.56 -1.74
C LYS A 402 -35.93 -8.84 -3.15
#